data_8e6d34e7d7ca9f5f60ec5a0ec1b6464b
#
_entry.id   8e6d34e7d7ca9f5f60ec5a0ec1b6464b
#
_cell.length_a   1.000
_cell.length_b   1.000
_cell.length_c   1.000
_cell.angle_alpha   90.00
_cell.angle_beta   90.00
_cell.angle_gamma   90.00
#
_symmetry.space_group_name_H-M   'P 1'
#
loop_
_entity.id
_entity.type
_entity.pdbx_description
1 polymer ?
#
loop_
_entity_poly.entity_id
_entity_poly.type
_entity_poly.pdbx_seq_one_letter_code
_entity_poly.pdbx_strand_id
1 'polypeptide(L)'
;MIQTEQDVKHLVEIITREVLIAMDEDEFKQSHSGSEICSEECADGICVSTCFNRVGEVVSAGASRLTSRLGSIPDDPDIAGLIDHTMLKPDATEDQIAQLCYEARKYHFASVCVNPAFVSLCADLLDGTRVKVCTVIGFPLGASSPDVKAFETDTALKDGATEIDMVLNIGALKAGDLTLVARDIRGVVDVAHHAGAIVKVIIETALLNEEEKITACLLAKEAGADFVKT
;
A
#
# COMPACT_ATOMS: atom_id res chain seq x y z
N MET A 1 6.28 17.85 18.87
CA MET A 1 6.75 18.02 20.27
C MET A 1 6.06 16.98 21.12
N ILE A 2 6.82 16.02 21.67
CA ILE A 2 6.28 14.99 22.59
C ILE A 2 5.75 15.73 23.81
N GLN A 3 4.43 15.76 24.03
CA GLN A 3 3.80 16.58 25.06
C GLN A 3 3.11 15.77 26.18
N THR A 4 2.97 14.45 26.04
CA THR A 4 2.30 13.63 27.05
C THR A 4 3.10 12.38 27.41
N GLU A 5 2.91 11.86 28.65
CA GLU A 5 3.47 10.59 29.09
C GLU A 5 3.01 9.41 28.21
N GLN A 6 1.86 9.56 27.57
CA GLN A 6 1.27 8.60 26.66
C GLN A 6 2.01 8.56 25.32
N ASP A 7 2.43 9.74 24.80
CA ASP A 7 3.24 9.84 23.59
C ASP A 7 4.62 9.17 23.77
N VAL A 8 5.21 9.34 24.96
CA VAL A 8 6.50 8.70 25.31
C VAL A 8 6.35 7.17 25.37
N LYS A 9 5.28 6.67 26.00
CA LYS A 9 5.03 5.21 26.04
C LYS A 9 4.86 4.63 24.67
N HIS A 10 4.06 5.26 23.83
CA HIS A 10 3.82 4.83 22.46
C HIS A 10 5.13 4.83 21.63
N LEU A 11 5.94 5.87 21.75
CA LEU A 11 7.24 5.94 21.08
C LEU A 11 8.21 4.85 21.58
N VAL A 12 8.22 4.58 22.90
CA VAL A 12 9.04 3.52 23.48
C VAL A 12 8.59 2.15 22.98
N GLU A 13 7.29 1.89 22.86
CA GLU A 13 6.77 0.63 22.32
C GLU A 13 7.18 0.43 20.86
N ILE A 14 7.08 1.48 20.02
CA ILE A 14 7.52 1.44 18.62
C ILE A 14 9.01 1.16 18.52
N ILE A 15 9.84 1.91 19.25
CA ILE A 15 11.31 1.74 19.24
C ILE A 15 11.70 0.36 19.77
N THR A 16 11.09 -0.12 20.85
CA THR A 16 11.37 -1.44 21.42
C THR A 16 11.07 -2.54 20.41
N ARG A 17 9.98 -2.41 19.67
CA ARG A 17 9.58 -3.36 18.65
C ARG A 17 10.53 -3.33 17.45
N GLU A 18 10.92 -2.16 16.95
CA GLU A 18 11.93 -2.05 15.89
C GLU A 18 13.27 -2.66 16.30
N VAL A 19 13.68 -2.47 17.54
CA VAL A 19 14.91 -3.08 18.09
C VAL A 19 14.79 -4.59 18.17
N LEU A 20 13.65 -5.12 18.64
CA LEU A 20 13.43 -6.57 18.73
C LEU A 20 13.41 -7.22 17.34
N ILE A 21 12.77 -6.61 16.35
CA ILE A 21 12.77 -7.09 14.96
C ILE A 21 14.21 -7.10 14.40
N ALA A 22 14.96 -6.04 14.63
CA ALA A 22 16.36 -5.96 14.18
C ALA A 22 17.26 -7.01 14.87
N MET A 23 17.01 -7.31 16.16
CA MET A 23 17.75 -8.35 16.91
C MET A 23 17.43 -9.76 16.40
N ASP A 24 16.15 -10.06 16.09
CA ASP A 24 15.75 -11.34 15.49
C ASP A 24 16.40 -11.55 14.10
N GLU A 25 16.55 -10.47 13.31
CA GLU A 25 17.26 -10.53 12.03
C GLU A 25 18.77 -10.83 12.21
N ASP A 26 19.40 -10.34 13.25
CA ASP A 26 20.83 -10.60 13.52
C ASP A 26 21.07 -12.00 14.09
N GLU A 27 20.19 -12.52 14.94
CA GLU A 27 20.23 -13.93 15.38
C GLU A 27 20.02 -14.89 14.21
N PHE A 28 19.09 -14.57 13.30
CA PHE A 28 18.84 -15.36 12.10
C PHE A 28 20.05 -15.35 11.16
N LYS A 29 20.71 -14.22 10.96
CA LYS A 29 21.95 -14.12 10.15
C LYS A 29 23.11 -14.92 10.74
N GLN A 30 23.24 -14.97 12.07
CA GLN A 30 24.30 -15.74 12.73
C GLN A 30 24.06 -17.25 12.67
N SER A 31 22.82 -17.70 12.70
CA SER A 31 22.46 -19.13 12.63
C SER A 31 22.60 -19.75 11.22
N HIS A 32 22.70 -18.93 10.16
CA HIS A 32 22.66 -19.40 8.76
C HIS A 32 23.93 -19.06 7.95
N SER A 33 25.03 -18.68 8.58
CA SER A 33 26.32 -18.34 7.91
C SER A 33 27.16 -19.55 7.45
N GLY A 34 26.61 -20.75 7.47
CA GLY A 34 27.28 -21.98 7.01
C GLY A 34 26.80 -22.41 5.61
N SER A 35 27.71 -22.37 4.65
CA SER A 35 27.52 -22.91 3.30
C SER A 35 27.55 -24.44 3.32
N GLU A 36 26.47 -25.10 3.69
CA GLU A 36 26.29 -26.53 3.44
C GLU A 36 25.10 -26.75 2.51
N ILE A 37 25.37 -27.44 1.41
CA ILE A 37 24.39 -27.93 0.45
C ILE A 37 23.34 -28.71 1.20
N CYS A 38 22.08 -28.31 1.08
CA CYS A 38 20.94 -28.93 1.71
C CYS A 38 20.94 -30.44 1.49
N SER A 39 21.11 -31.23 2.55
CA SER A 39 20.86 -32.68 2.53
C SER A 39 19.36 -32.93 2.44
N GLU A 40 18.93 -34.06 1.89
CA GLU A 40 17.54 -34.43 1.57
C GLU A 40 16.54 -34.33 2.78
N GLU A 41 17.02 -34.05 3.99
CA GLU A 41 16.21 -33.86 5.19
C GLU A 41 16.31 -32.40 5.69
N CYS A 42 15.51 -31.51 5.12
CA CYS A 42 15.29 -30.17 5.70
C CYS A 42 14.42 -30.26 6.94
N ALA A 43 14.99 -30.13 8.13
CA ALA A 43 14.30 -30.31 9.41
C ALA A 43 13.30 -29.17 9.74
N ASP A 44 13.43 -27.98 9.16
CA ASP A 44 12.70 -26.76 9.52
C ASP A 44 11.72 -26.21 8.48
N GLY A 45 11.57 -26.88 7.36
CA GLY A 45 10.46 -26.61 6.44
C GLY A 45 10.49 -25.28 5.67
N ILE A 46 11.43 -24.37 5.92
CA ILE A 46 11.41 -22.97 5.45
C ILE A 46 12.48 -22.67 4.37
N CYS A 47 13.39 -23.59 4.05
CA CYS A 47 14.45 -23.32 3.08
C CYS A 47 13.94 -23.31 1.63
N VAL A 48 13.61 -22.12 1.12
CA VAL A 48 13.19 -21.89 -0.27
C VAL A 48 14.39 -21.57 -1.17
N SER A 49 15.54 -21.24 -0.59
CA SER A 49 16.71 -20.74 -1.32
C SER A 49 17.43 -21.79 -2.17
N THR A 50 17.23 -23.08 -1.89
CA THR A 50 17.95 -24.19 -2.55
C THR A 50 17.06 -25.35 -3.01
N CYS A 51 15.76 -25.35 -2.71
CA CYS A 51 14.81 -26.40 -3.06
C CYS A 51 13.88 -25.99 -4.20
N PHE A 52 14.26 -26.25 -5.44
CA PHE A 52 13.46 -25.97 -6.65
C PHE A 52 12.05 -26.59 -6.60
N ASN A 53 11.90 -27.78 -6.01
CA ASN A 53 10.60 -28.45 -5.90
C ASN A 53 9.64 -27.70 -4.95
N ARG A 54 10.15 -27.17 -3.83
CA ARG A 54 9.35 -26.36 -2.89
C ARG A 54 8.99 -24.98 -3.44
N VAL A 55 9.90 -24.38 -4.21
CA VAL A 55 9.58 -23.15 -4.96
C VAL A 55 8.37 -23.40 -5.88
N GLY A 56 8.37 -24.52 -6.61
CA GLY A 56 7.25 -24.92 -7.47
C GLY A 56 5.94 -25.11 -6.70
N GLU A 57 5.96 -25.72 -5.52
CA GLU A 57 4.78 -25.91 -4.68
C GLU A 57 4.20 -24.58 -4.16
N VAL A 58 5.07 -23.66 -3.71
CA VAL A 58 4.66 -22.35 -3.20
C VAL A 58 4.13 -21.45 -4.34
N VAL A 59 4.74 -21.52 -5.53
CA VAL A 59 4.22 -20.85 -6.74
C VAL A 59 2.86 -21.42 -7.15
N SER A 60 2.73 -22.76 -7.13
CA SER A 60 1.48 -23.44 -7.45
C SER A 60 0.37 -23.14 -6.44
N ALA A 61 0.72 -22.82 -5.19
CA ALA A 61 -0.20 -22.33 -4.15
C ALA A 61 -0.58 -20.84 -4.30
N GLY A 62 -0.11 -20.18 -5.37
CA GLY A 62 -0.50 -18.80 -5.72
C GLY A 62 0.46 -17.70 -5.24
N ALA A 63 1.65 -18.03 -4.75
CA ALA A 63 2.63 -17.02 -4.43
C ALA A 63 3.21 -16.39 -5.70
N SER A 64 3.01 -15.09 -5.87
CA SER A 64 3.53 -14.32 -7.01
C SER A 64 4.95 -13.77 -6.79
N ARG A 65 5.47 -13.88 -5.57
CA ARG A 65 6.82 -13.43 -5.20
C ARG A 65 7.47 -14.41 -4.24
N LEU A 66 8.70 -14.78 -4.56
CA LEU A 66 9.54 -15.61 -3.72
C LEU A 66 10.89 -14.92 -3.54
N THR A 67 11.32 -14.78 -2.30
CA THR A 67 12.68 -14.35 -1.99
C THR A 67 13.44 -15.50 -1.32
N SER A 68 14.68 -15.69 -1.70
CA SER A 68 15.55 -16.73 -1.13
C SER A 68 16.08 -16.38 0.27
N ARG A 69 15.85 -15.14 0.72
CA ARG A 69 16.28 -14.66 2.06
C ARG A 69 15.20 -13.78 2.64
N LEU A 70 14.84 -14.02 3.89
CA LEU A 70 14.06 -13.06 4.67
C LEU A 70 14.84 -11.73 4.73
N GLY A 71 14.16 -10.64 4.35
CA GLY A 71 14.77 -9.32 4.36
C GLY A 71 15.77 -9.04 3.22
N SER A 72 15.83 -9.86 2.15
CA SER A 72 16.65 -9.54 0.97
C SER A 72 16.11 -8.30 0.27
N ILE A 73 17.01 -7.35 -0.01
CA ILE A 73 16.71 -6.22 -0.90
C ILE A 73 16.54 -6.80 -2.31
N PRO A 74 15.51 -6.39 -3.09
CA PRO A 74 15.38 -6.80 -4.49
C PRO A 74 16.65 -6.52 -5.28
N ASP A 75 17.05 -7.43 -6.18
CA ASP A 75 18.21 -7.23 -7.07
C ASP A 75 18.02 -6.04 -8.03
N ASP A 76 16.75 -5.66 -8.27
CA ASP A 76 16.37 -4.48 -9.03
C ASP A 76 15.67 -3.46 -8.11
N PRO A 77 16.39 -2.46 -7.59
CA PRO A 77 15.82 -1.43 -6.73
C PRO A 77 14.78 -0.55 -7.44
N ASP A 78 14.80 -0.52 -8.79
CA ASP A 78 13.85 0.30 -9.57
C ASP A 78 12.44 -0.31 -9.50
N ILE A 79 12.30 -1.65 -9.43
CA ILE A 79 11.00 -2.31 -9.26
C ILE A 79 10.36 -1.97 -7.91
N ALA A 80 11.12 -1.89 -6.84
CA ALA A 80 10.61 -1.53 -5.52
C ALA A 80 9.93 -0.15 -5.53
N GLY A 81 10.52 0.81 -6.24
CA GLY A 81 9.99 2.15 -6.43
C GLY A 81 8.68 2.24 -7.24
N LEU A 82 8.17 1.12 -7.75
CA LEU A 82 6.88 1.03 -8.45
C LEU A 82 5.78 0.34 -7.61
N ILE A 83 6.07 0.01 -6.35
CA ILE A 83 5.16 -0.77 -5.50
C ILE A 83 4.48 0.12 -4.48
N ASP A 84 3.15 0.11 -4.47
CA ASP A 84 2.33 0.61 -3.37
C ASP A 84 2.14 -0.51 -2.34
N HIS A 85 2.86 -0.45 -1.22
CA HIS A 85 2.72 -1.44 -0.14
C HIS A 85 1.42 -1.21 0.62
N THR A 86 0.48 -2.16 0.53
CA THR A 86 -0.93 -1.90 0.80
C THR A 86 -1.48 -2.74 1.96
N MET A 87 -2.17 -2.07 2.90
CA MET A 87 -2.93 -2.68 3.99
C MET A 87 -4.30 -1.98 4.13
N LEU A 88 -5.34 -2.61 3.59
CA LEU A 88 -6.72 -2.07 3.57
C LEU A 88 -7.71 -2.96 4.33
N LYS A 89 -7.23 -3.91 5.14
CA LYS A 89 -8.11 -4.74 5.96
C LYS A 89 -8.86 -3.86 6.98
N PRO A 90 -10.16 -4.11 7.20
CA PRO A 90 -10.95 -3.31 8.16
C PRO A 90 -10.53 -3.54 9.62
N ASP A 91 -9.85 -4.64 9.91
CA ASP A 91 -9.33 -5.02 11.22
C ASP A 91 -7.82 -4.75 11.38
N ALA A 92 -7.23 -3.97 10.47
CA ALA A 92 -5.83 -3.59 10.57
C ALA A 92 -5.57 -2.82 11.87
N THR A 93 -4.46 -3.14 12.56
CA THR A 93 -4.03 -2.49 13.78
C THR A 93 -2.89 -1.51 13.52
N GLU A 94 -2.66 -0.55 14.43
CA GLU A 94 -1.54 0.40 14.36
C GLU A 94 -0.19 -0.33 14.26
N ASP A 95 -0.04 -1.45 14.95
CA ASP A 95 1.15 -2.28 14.88
C ASP A 95 1.42 -2.84 13.47
N GLN A 96 0.37 -3.29 12.80
CA GLN A 96 0.47 -3.81 11.42
C GLN A 96 0.80 -2.68 10.45
N ILE A 97 0.28 -1.47 10.69
CA ILE A 97 0.61 -0.29 9.91
C ILE A 97 2.05 0.17 10.15
N ALA A 98 2.53 0.14 11.39
CA ALA A 98 3.92 0.44 11.71
C ALA A 98 4.88 -0.53 11.02
N GLN A 99 4.56 -1.83 11.02
CA GLN A 99 5.31 -2.84 10.28
C GLN A 99 5.31 -2.57 8.77
N LEU A 100 4.16 -2.20 8.20
CA LEU A 100 4.04 -1.81 6.79
C LEU A 100 4.97 -0.65 6.44
N CYS A 101 4.99 0.40 7.27
CA CYS A 101 5.86 1.56 7.08
C CYS A 101 7.35 1.20 7.19
N TYR A 102 7.70 0.35 8.17
CA TYR A 102 9.07 -0.17 8.31
C TYR A 102 9.53 -0.91 7.04
N GLU A 103 8.71 -1.82 6.53
CA GLU A 103 9.00 -2.56 5.30
C GLU A 103 9.14 -1.63 4.09
N ALA A 104 8.25 -0.65 3.96
CA ALA A 104 8.31 0.31 2.87
C ALA A 104 9.60 1.16 2.88
N ARG A 105 10.05 1.58 4.06
CA ARG A 105 11.35 2.26 4.24
C ARG A 105 12.52 1.35 3.89
N LYS A 106 12.50 0.12 4.42
CA LYS A 106 13.57 -0.86 4.25
C LYS A 106 13.78 -1.24 2.79
N TYR A 107 12.71 -1.43 2.05
CA TYR A 107 12.74 -1.87 0.66
C TYR A 107 12.59 -0.75 -0.37
N HIS A 108 12.45 0.50 0.08
CA HIS A 108 12.30 1.68 -0.77
C HIS A 108 11.09 1.60 -1.71
N PHE A 109 9.94 1.15 -1.19
CA PHE A 109 8.71 1.13 -1.95
C PHE A 109 8.25 2.54 -2.33
N ALA A 110 7.42 2.65 -3.39
CA ALA A 110 6.89 3.92 -3.86
C ALA A 110 6.02 4.60 -2.78
N SER A 111 5.10 3.84 -2.22
CA SER A 111 4.18 4.32 -1.19
C SER A 111 3.79 3.22 -0.20
N VAL A 112 3.18 3.63 0.91
CA VAL A 112 2.25 2.80 1.68
C VAL A 112 0.83 3.22 1.34
N CYS A 113 -0.11 2.26 1.16
CA CYS A 113 -1.51 2.55 0.91
C CYS A 113 -2.37 1.98 2.04
N VAL A 114 -3.07 2.87 2.76
CA VAL A 114 -3.79 2.53 4.00
C VAL A 114 -5.20 3.12 4.02
N ASN A 115 -6.04 2.66 4.94
CA ASN A 115 -7.31 3.30 5.23
C ASN A 115 -7.10 4.71 5.82
N PRO A 116 -8.02 5.67 5.58
CA PRO A 116 -7.86 7.07 5.99
C PRO A 116 -7.50 7.27 7.47
N ALA A 117 -8.01 6.44 8.36
CA ALA A 117 -7.76 6.50 9.80
C ALA A 117 -6.26 6.38 10.18
N PHE A 118 -5.42 5.84 9.30
CA PHE A 118 -4.00 5.60 9.56
C PHE A 118 -3.07 6.58 8.84
N VAL A 119 -3.60 7.55 8.10
CA VAL A 119 -2.79 8.49 7.31
C VAL A 119 -1.83 9.28 8.19
N SER A 120 -2.32 9.85 9.28
CA SER A 120 -1.48 10.63 10.20
C SER A 120 -0.35 9.80 10.81
N LEU A 121 -0.63 8.56 11.22
CA LEU A 121 0.39 7.63 11.73
C LEU A 121 1.45 7.32 10.65
N CYS A 122 1.02 7.05 9.42
CA CYS A 122 1.96 6.80 8.31
C CYS A 122 2.80 8.03 7.98
N ALA A 123 2.20 9.23 8.00
CA ALA A 123 2.91 10.48 7.75
C ALA A 123 4.02 10.71 8.79
N ASP A 124 3.73 10.46 10.07
CA ASP A 124 4.71 10.57 11.14
C ASP A 124 5.85 9.53 11.01
N LEU A 125 5.50 8.26 10.73
CA LEU A 125 6.47 7.16 10.63
C LEU A 125 7.36 7.25 9.38
N LEU A 126 6.89 7.90 8.32
CA LEU A 126 7.59 8.03 7.04
C LEU A 126 8.23 9.41 6.85
N ASP A 127 8.15 10.29 7.84
CA ASP A 127 8.78 11.61 7.76
C ASP A 127 10.28 11.52 7.46
N GLY A 128 10.74 12.40 6.58
CA GLY A 128 12.13 12.42 6.10
C GLY A 128 12.52 11.27 5.15
N THR A 129 11.59 10.39 4.76
CA THR A 129 11.83 9.33 3.77
C THR A 129 11.34 9.73 2.36
N ARG A 130 11.58 8.87 1.36
CA ARG A 130 11.04 9.02 0.01
C ARG A 130 9.70 8.33 -0.19
N VAL A 131 9.31 7.46 0.73
CA VAL A 131 8.07 6.68 0.64
C VAL A 131 6.88 7.63 0.79
N LYS A 132 5.93 7.52 -0.13
CA LYS A 132 4.73 8.35 -0.14
C LYS A 132 3.65 7.75 0.75
N VAL A 133 2.77 8.60 1.28
CA VAL A 133 1.58 8.19 2.01
C VAL A 133 0.39 8.26 1.07
N CYS A 134 -0.12 7.09 0.71
CA CYS A 134 -1.31 6.92 -0.11
C CYS A 134 -2.49 6.49 0.76
N THR A 135 -3.68 6.98 0.44
CA THR A 135 -4.91 6.50 1.09
C THR A 135 -6.06 6.37 0.11
N VAL A 136 -7.05 5.57 0.50
CA VAL A 136 -8.24 5.31 -0.32
C VAL A 136 -9.36 6.30 0.00
N ILE A 137 -10.16 6.65 -1.03
CA ILE A 137 -11.31 7.56 -0.94
C ILE A 137 -12.55 6.88 -1.53
N GLY A 138 -13.67 6.94 -0.78
CA GLY A 138 -14.93 6.26 -1.15
C GLY A 138 -14.82 4.74 -1.19
N PHE A 139 -13.81 4.19 -0.55
CA PHE A 139 -13.45 2.78 -0.60
C PHE A 139 -14.32 1.93 0.36
N PRO A 140 -14.68 0.66 -0.01
CA PRO A 140 -14.36 0.03 -1.30
C PRO A 140 -15.42 0.21 -2.40
N LEU A 141 -16.55 0.85 -2.11
CA LEU A 141 -17.75 0.78 -2.95
C LEU A 141 -17.82 1.87 -4.05
N GLY A 142 -17.14 2.98 -3.88
CA GLY A 142 -17.25 4.15 -4.76
C GLY A 142 -18.62 4.84 -4.74
N ALA A 143 -19.53 4.44 -3.86
CA ALA A 143 -20.95 4.84 -3.87
C ALA A 143 -21.27 6.10 -3.04
N SER A 144 -20.26 6.76 -2.48
CA SER A 144 -20.44 8.05 -1.82
C SER A 144 -20.71 9.15 -2.83
N SER A 145 -21.36 10.25 -2.40
CA SER A 145 -21.55 11.41 -3.26
C SER A 145 -20.21 12.10 -3.59
N PRO A 146 -20.11 12.82 -4.72
CA PRO A 146 -18.91 13.55 -5.09
C PRO A 146 -18.40 14.50 -4.00
N ASP A 147 -19.30 15.24 -3.35
CA ASP A 147 -18.94 16.20 -2.30
C ASP A 147 -18.35 15.50 -1.07
N VAL A 148 -18.85 14.30 -0.73
CA VAL A 148 -18.30 13.48 0.37
C VAL A 148 -16.90 13.01 0.05
N LYS A 149 -16.66 12.53 -1.18
CA LYS A 149 -15.30 12.10 -1.60
C LYS A 149 -14.32 13.26 -1.64
N ALA A 150 -14.74 14.43 -2.12
CA ALA A 150 -13.92 15.64 -2.10
C ALA A 150 -13.56 16.06 -0.67
N PHE A 151 -14.52 15.99 0.26
CA PHE A 151 -14.28 16.27 1.68
C PHE A 151 -13.35 15.24 2.34
N GLU A 152 -13.54 13.96 2.06
CA GLU A 152 -12.66 12.87 2.54
C GLU A 152 -11.23 13.07 2.03
N THR A 153 -11.07 13.47 0.76
CA THR A 153 -9.78 13.82 0.16
C THR A 153 -9.11 14.98 0.88
N ASP A 154 -9.83 16.09 1.11
CA ASP A 154 -9.29 17.26 1.81
C ASP A 154 -8.84 16.91 3.24
N THR A 155 -9.59 16.06 3.92
CA THR A 155 -9.23 15.57 5.27
C THR A 155 -7.96 14.72 5.22
N ALA A 156 -7.89 13.74 4.30
CA ALA A 156 -6.72 12.89 4.16
C ALA A 156 -5.44 13.66 3.84
N LEU A 157 -5.54 14.70 2.99
CA LEU A 157 -4.41 15.57 2.66
C LEU A 157 -3.93 16.38 3.88
N LYS A 158 -4.85 16.87 4.71
CA LYS A 158 -4.51 17.56 5.97
C LYS A 158 -3.84 16.63 6.98
N ASP A 159 -4.18 15.35 6.95
CA ASP A 159 -3.57 14.31 7.78
C ASP A 159 -2.20 13.83 7.24
N GLY A 160 -1.78 14.31 6.06
CA GLY A 160 -0.46 14.07 5.50
C GLY A 160 -0.40 13.11 4.31
N ALA A 161 -1.54 12.74 3.72
CA ALA A 161 -1.55 11.97 2.46
C ALA A 161 -0.93 12.79 1.33
N THR A 162 -0.16 12.13 0.47
CA THR A 162 0.46 12.70 -0.72
C THR A 162 0.00 12.03 -2.01
N GLU A 163 -0.72 10.93 -1.88
CA GLU A 163 -1.36 10.20 -2.98
C GLU A 163 -2.77 9.77 -2.58
N ILE A 164 -3.70 9.84 -3.52
CA ILE A 164 -5.12 9.58 -3.32
C ILE A 164 -5.59 8.50 -4.30
N ASP A 165 -6.11 7.40 -3.77
CA ASP A 165 -6.68 6.29 -4.53
C ASP A 165 -8.21 6.29 -4.38
N MET A 166 -8.92 6.98 -5.25
CA MET A 166 -10.38 7.06 -5.20
C MET A 166 -11.06 5.90 -5.92
N VAL A 167 -12.15 5.40 -5.40
CA VAL A 167 -12.97 4.41 -6.10
C VAL A 167 -13.98 5.10 -7.00
N LEU A 168 -14.01 4.67 -8.28
CA LEU A 168 -15.00 5.08 -9.28
C LEU A 168 -16.43 4.86 -8.77
N ASN A 169 -17.36 5.73 -9.12
CA ASN A 169 -18.79 5.44 -8.93
C ASN A 169 -19.28 4.41 -9.96
N ILE A 170 -19.12 3.13 -9.63
CA ILE A 170 -19.42 2.00 -10.52
C ILE A 170 -20.89 1.96 -10.89
N GLY A 171 -21.79 2.26 -9.94
CA GLY A 171 -23.22 2.29 -10.19
C GLY A 171 -23.62 3.34 -11.22
N ALA A 172 -23.05 4.53 -11.13
CA ALA A 172 -23.28 5.59 -12.11
C ALA A 172 -22.73 5.23 -13.50
N LEU A 173 -21.52 4.62 -13.55
CA LEU A 173 -20.95 4.14 -14.81
C LEU A 173 -21.87 3.11 -15.49
N LYS A 174 -22.34 2.12 -14.74
CA LYS A 174 -23.26 1.08 -15.24
C LYS A 174 -24.63 1.63 -15.67
N ALA A 175 -25.09 2.69 -15.04
CA ALA A 175 -26.32 3.39 -15.41
C ALA A 175 -26.14 4.32 -16.64
N GLY A 176 -24.90 4.49 -17.14
CA GLY A 176 -24.59 5.41 -18.23
C GLY A 176 -24.58 6.88 -17.83
N ASP A 177 -24.60 7.20 -16.53
CA ASP A 177 -24.48 8.59 -16.05
C ASP A 177 -23.00 9.03 -16.01
N LEU A 178 -22.44 9.18 -17.21
CA LEU A 178 -21.03 9.55 -17.39
C LEU A 178 -20.74 10.96 -16.85
N THR A 179 -21.76 11.83 -16.83
CA THR A 179 -21.63 13.19 -16.27
C THR A 179 -21.37 13.14 -14.77
N LEU A 180 -22.11 12.30 -14.05
CA LEU A 180 -21.90 12.10 -12.62
C LEU A 180 -20.51 11.49 -12.35
N VAL A 181 -20.10 10.47 -13.12
CA VAL A 181 -18.78 9.84 -13.01
C VAL A 181 -17.65 10.86 -13.20
N ALA A 182 -17.72 11.66 -14.26
CA ALA A 182 -16.71 12.69 -14.55
C ALA A 182 -16.65 13.76 -13.45
N ARG A 183 -17.81 14.19 -12.93
CA ARG A 183 -17.88 15.16 -11.83
C ARG A 183 -17.29 14.58 -10.53
N ASP A 184 -17.57 13.31 -10.24
CA ASP A 184 -17.10 12.61 -9.06
C ASP A 184 -15.55 12.54 -9.05
N ILE A 185 -14.96 12.12 -10.16
CA ILE A 185 -13.51 12.05 -10.30
C ILE A 185 -12.88 13.45 -10.23
N ARG A 186 -13.43 14.41 -10.99
CA ARG A 186 -12.90 15.78 -11.03
C ARG A 186 -12.91 16.44 -9.66
N GLY A 187 -13.96 16.24 -8.86
CA GLY A 187 -14.05 16.79 -7.52
C GLY A 187 -12.90 16.35 -6.61
N VAL A 188 -12.46 15.10 -6.73
CA VAL A 188 -11.29 14.56 -5.99
C VAL A 188 -9.99 15.09 -6.59
N VAL A 189 -9.86 15.08 -7.92
CA VAL A 189 -8.66 15.56 -8.64
C VAL A 189 -8.37 17.02 -8.32
N ASP A 190 -9.38 17.87 -8.38
CA ASP A 190 -9.22 19.32 -8.14
C ASP A 190 -8.69 19.58 -6.71
N VAL A 191 -9.22 18.88 -5.71
CA VAL A 191 -8.77 18.99 -4.31
C VAL A 191 -7.35 18.47 -4.14
N ALA A 192 -7.04 17.29 -4.68
CA ALA A 192 -5.74 16.65 -4.55
C ALA A 192 -4.63 17.45 -5.26
N HIS A 193 -4.87 17.86 -6.50
CA HIS A 193 -3.90 18.62 -7.28
C HIS A 193 -3.63 20.01 -6.71
N HIS A 194 -4.65 20.65 -6.08
CA HIS A 194 -4.43 21.91 -5.37
C HIS A 194 -3.40 21.79 -4.23
N ALA A 195 -3.34 20.64 -3.60
CA ALA A 195 -2.37 20.31 -2.54
C ALA A 195 -1.07 19.68 -3.09
N GLY A 196 -0.95 19.46 -4.40
CA GLY A 196 0.21 18.84 -5.03
C GLY A 196 0.27 17.31 -4.89
N ALA A 197 -0.84 16.67 -4.52
CA ALA A 197 -0.97 15.21 -4.46
C ALA A 197 -1.43 14.63 -5.79
N ILE A 198 -1.07 13.38 -6.07
CA ILE A 198 -1.54 12.64 -7.27
C ILE A 198 -2.80 11.84 -6.97
N VAL A 199 -3.58 11.55 -8.03
CA VAL A 199 -4.81 10.77 -7.95
C VAL A 199 -4.74 9.52 -8.81
N LYS A 200 -5.07 8.37 -8.23
CA LYS A 200 -5.28 7.12 -8.93
C LYS A 200 -6.76 6.73 -8.83
N VAL A 201 -7.39 6.40 -9.95
CA VAL A 201 -8.81 6.00 -9.98
C VAL A 201 -8.90 4.48 -9.98
N ILE A 202 -9.42 3.90 -8.90
CA ILE A 202 -9.72 2.47 -8.79
C ILE A 202 -10.99 2.20 -9.60
N ILE A 203 -10.86 1.49 -10.71
CA ILE A 203 -11.98 1.20 -11.62
C ILE A 203 -12.66 -0.16 -11.34
N GLU A 204 -12.08 -1.02 -10.51
CA GLU A 204 -12.61 -2.34 -10.14
C GLU A 204 -13.02 -3.17 -11.37
N THR A 205 -12.04 -3.61 -12.12
CA THR A 205 -12.22 -4.31 -13.41
C THR A 205 -13.05 -5.59 -13.31
N ALA A 206 -13.09 -6.24 -12.15
CA ALA A 206 -13.89 -7.44 -11.94
C ALA A 206 -15.41 -7.20 -12.09
N LEU A 207 -15.85 -5.95 -11.90
CA LEU A 207 -17.26 -5.55 -12.01
C LEU A 207 -17.60 -4.95 -13.39
N LEU A 208 -16.63 -4.74 -14.28
CA LEU A 208 -16.79 -4.02 -15.55
C LEU A 208 -16.63 -4.95 -16.75
N ASN A 209 -17.43 -4.71 -17.78
CA ASN A 209 -17.21 -5.26 -19.12
C ASN A 209 -16.12 -4.45 -19.86
N GLU A 210 -15.74 -4.89 -21.07
CA GLU A 210 -14.64 -4.26 -21.83
C GLU A 210 -14.95 -2.81 -22.23
N GLU A 211 -16.17 -2.50 -22.63
CA GLU A 211 -16.59 -1.14 -23.00
C GLU A 211 -16.59 -0.22 -21.77
N GLU A 212 -17.07 -0.70 -20.64
CA GLU A 212 -17.07 0.02 -19.37
C GLU A 212 -15.64 0.30 -18.87
N LYS A 213 -14.70 -0.64 -19.01
CA LYS A 213 -13.28 -0.45 -18.67
C LYS A 213 -12.65 0.67 -19.50
N ILE A 214 -12.89 0.65 -20.83
CA ILE A 214 -12.39 1.69 -21.73
C ILE A 214 -13.00 3.04 -21.34
N THR A 215 -14.30 3.10 -21.12
CA THR A 215 -15.01 4.31 -20.73
C THR A 215 -14.50 4.87 -19.42
N ALA A 216 -14.29 4.02 -18.41
CA ALA A 216 -13.74 4.41 -17.10
C ALA A 216 -12.34 5.01 -17.24
N CYS A 217 -11.47 4.40 -18.04
CA CYS A 217 -10.11 4.92 -18.29
C CYS A 217 -10.14 6.28 -18.99
N LEU A 218 -11.03 6.45 -19.98
CA LEU A 218 -11.16 7.73 -20.69
C LEU A 218 -11.69 8.83 -19.76
N LEU A 219 -12.72 8.55 -18.96
CA LEU A 219 -13.26 9.50 -17.98
C LEU A 219 -12.24 9.89 -16.93
N ALA A 220 -11.45 8.92 -16.40
CA ALA A 220 -10.38 9.21 -15.46
C ALA A 220 -9.34 10.16 -16.07
N LYS A 221 -8.90 9.88 -17.31
CA LYS A 221 -7.96 10.73 -18.04
C LYS A 221 -8.52 12.13 -18.30
N GLU A 222 -9.76 12.24 -18.78
CA GLU A 222 -10.41 13.53 -19.09
C GLU A 222 -10.67 14.36 -17.82
N ALA A 223 -10.92 13.70 -16.71
CA ALA A 223 -11.07 14.36 -15.41
C ALA A 223 -9.72 14.81 -14.79
N GLY A 224 -8.59 14.40 -15.38
CA GLY A 224 -7.24 14.81 -14.96
C GLY A 224 -6.57 13.89 -13.96
N ALA A 225 -7.09 12.68 -13.73
CA ALA A 225 -6.42 11.71 -12.88
C ALA A 225 -5.06 11.29 -13.46
N ASP A 226 -4.09 11.03 -12.58
CA ASP A 226 -2.71 10.68 -12.95
C ASP A 226 -2.58 9.21 -13.33
N PHE A 227 -3.37 8.33 -12.69
CA PHE A 227 -3.36 6.88 -12.92
C PHE A 227 -4.78 6.28 -12.88
N VAL A 228 -4.89 5.10 -13.46
CA VAL A 228 -5.98 4.16 -13.18
C VAL A 228 -5.42 2.96 -12.43
N LYS A 229 -6.22 2.40 -11.53
CA LYS A 229 -5.85 1.29 -10.64
C LYS A 229 -6.96 0.23 -10.62
N THR A 230 -6.59 -1.02 -10.36
CA THR A 230 -7.56 -2.11 -10.25
C THR A 230 -7.14 -3.10 -9.20
#